data_e1632a672f7a9052bca1ba6b2cf8bc1c
#
_entry.id   e1632a672f7a9052bca1ba6b2cf8bc1c
#
_cell.length_a   1.000
_cell.length_b   1.000
_cell.length_c   1.000
_cell.angle_alpha   90.00
_cell.angle_beta   90.00
_cell.angle_gamma   90.00
#
_symmetry.space_group_name_H-M   'P 1'
#
loop_
_entity.id
_entity.type
_entity.pdbx_description
1 polymer ?
#
loop_
_entity_poly.entity_id
_entity_poly.type
_entity_poly.pdbx_seq_one_letter_code
_entity_poly.pdbx_strand_id
1 'polypeptide(L)' 'IDKNKLDKIVKDAEEGLKKENIKDHERYILDQKIEVLNSIKSN' A
#
# COMPACT_ATOMS: atom_id res chain seq x y z
N ILE A 1 0.06 6.88 16.66
CA ILE A 1 0.34 5.99 15.53
C ILE A 1 1.79 6.15 15.10
N ASP A 2 2.46 5.02 14.98
CA ASP A 2 3.87 5.00 14.58
C ASP A 2 3.99 5.14 13.07
N LYS A 3 4.49 6.27 12.62
CA LYS A 3 4.66 6.56 11.20
C LYS A 3 5.64 5.60 10.52
N ASN A 4 6.63 5.13 11.27
CA ASN A 4 7.59 4.16 10.73
C ASN A 4 6.92 2.85 10.35
N LYS A 5 5.96 2.42 11.16
CA LYS A 5 5.20 1.21 10.85
C LYS A 5 4.32 1.41 9.63
N LEU A 6 3.71 2.60 9.52
CA LEU A 6 2.90 2.92 8.35
C LEU A 6 3.74 2.93 7.08
N ASP A 7 4.93 3.51 7.15
CA ASP A 7 5.84 3.53 6.01
C ASP A 7 6.18 2.14 5.53
N LYS A 8 6.43 1.22 6.47
CA LYS A 8 6.73 -0.17 6.13
C LYS A 8 5.56 -0.84 5.42
N ILE A 9 4.35 -0.61 5.92
CA ILE A 9 3.15 -1.19 5.33
C ILE A 9 2.94 -0.66 3.92
N VAL A 10 3.13 0.66 3.74
CA VAL A 10 2.99 1.28 2.43
C VAL A 10 4.03 0.74 1.45
N LYS A 11 5.28 0.64 1.89
CA LYS A 11 6.35 0.09 1.05
C LYS A 11 6.04 -1.33 0.63
N ASP A 12 5.57 -2.13 1.57
CA ASP A 12 5.21 -3.53 1.30
C ASP A 12 4.14 -3.61 0.22
N ALA A 13 3.12 -2.77 0.35
CA ALA A 13 2.03 -2.72 -0.63
C ALA A 13 2.54 -2.27 -2.00
N GLU A 14 3.41 -1.27 -2.03
CA GLU A 14 4.00 -0.78 -3.28
C GLU A 14 4.83 -1.86 -3.98
N GLU A 15 5.59 -2.62 -3.20
CA GLU A 15 6.36 -3.72 -3.75
C GLU A 15 5.45 -4.78 -4.37
N GLY A 16 4.31 -5.02 -3.73
CA GLY A 16 3.32 -5.93 -4.28
C GLY A 16 2.81 -5.47 -5.63
N LEU A 17 2.64 -4.16 -5.80
CA LEU A 17 2.18 -3.60 -7.06
C LEU A 17 3.21 -3.73 -8.20
N LYS A 18 4.48 -3.84 -7.85
CA LYS A 18 5.55 -3.96 -8.84
C LYS A 18 5.74 -5.37 -9.37
N LYS A 19 5.08 -6.35 -8.79
CA LYS A 19 5.18 -7.73 -9.25
C LYS A 19 4.57 -7.88 -10.63
N GLU A 20 5.26 -8.62 -11.50
CA GLU A 20 4.82 -8.81 -12.87
C GLU A 20 3.57 -9.67 -13.01
N ASN A 21 3.38 -10.60 -12.08
CA ASN A 21 2.28 -11.56 -12.14
C ASN A 21 1.07 -11.16 -11.29
N ILE A 22 0.99 -9.92 -10.89
CA ILE A 22 -0.13 -9.46 -10.07
C ILE A 22 -1.40 -9.37 -10.92
N LYS A 23 -2.50 -9.88 -10.37
CA LYS A 23 -3.80 -9.82 -11.03
C LYS A 23 -4.43 -8.45 -10.84
N ASP A 24 -5.29 -8.06 -11.77
CA ASP A 24 -5.96 -6.75 -11.71
C ASP A 24 -6.71 -6.56 -10.40
N HIS A 25 -7.37 -7.61 -9.93
CA HIS A 25 -8.10 -7.57 -8.67
C HIS A 25 -7.17 -7.29 -7.49
N GLU A 26 -6.06 -7.98 -7.44
CA GLU A 26 -5.08 -7.77 -6.38
C GLU A 26 -4.46 -6.37 -6.44
N ARG A 27 -4.21 -5.91 -7.64
CA ARG A 27 -3.70 -4.58 -7.86
C ARG A 27 -4.66 -3.52 -7.33
N TYR A 28 -5.94 -3.71 -7.61
CA TYR A 28 -6.97 -2.80 -7.13
C TYR A 28 -7.00 -2.74 -5.60
N ILE A 29 -6.96 -3.89 -4.96
CA ILE A 29 -6.97 -3.99 -3.50
C ILE A 29 -5.75 -3.30 -2.89
N LEU A 30 -4.58 -3.54 -3.46
CA LEU A 30 -3.35 -2.92 -2.98
C LEU A 30 -3.38 -1.40 -3.16
N ASP A 31 -3.90 -0.94 -4.27
CA ASP A 31 -4.03 0.48 -4.55
C ASP A 31 -4.94 1.16 -3.52
N GLN A 32 -6.07 0.54 -3.22
CA GLN A 32 -6.99 1.04 -2.19
C GLN A 32 -6.32 1.07 -0.83
N LYS A 33 -5.57 0.05 -0.51
CA LYS A 33 -4.85 -0.04 0.75
C LYS A 33 -3.84 1.10 0.88
N ILE A 34 -3.09 1.36 -0.16
CA ILE A 34 -2.10 2.44 -0.17
C ILE A 34 -2.78 3.79 0.01
N GLU A 35 -3.89 3.99 -0.67
CA GLU A 35 -4.64 5.24 -0.58
C GLU A 35 -5.12 5.52 0.85
N VAL A 36 -5.68 4.51 1.50
CA VAL A 36 -6.13 4.62 2.88
C VAL A 36 -4.97 4.90 3.81
N LEU A 37 -3.86 4.19 3.65
CA LEU A 37 -2.68 4.38 4.49
C LEU A 37 -2.08 5.77 4.31
N ASN A 38 -2.05 6.28 3.10
CA ASN A 38 -1.57 7.63 2.84
C ASN A 38 -2.47 8.68 3.48
N SER A 39 -3.77 8.44 3.50
CA SER A 39 -4.71 9.33 4.15
C SER A 39 -4.45 9.39 5.66
N ILE A 40 -4.21 8.26 6.27
CA ILE A 40 -3.88 8.19 7.70
C ILE A 40 -2.54 8.90 7.96
N LYS A 41 -1.57 8.68 7.09
CA LYS A 41 -0.26 9.27 7.22
C LYS A 41 -0.31 10.79 7.11
N SER A 42 -1.22 11.32 6.30
CA SER A 42 -1.38 12.75 6.09
C SER A 42 -2.01 13.46 7.28
N ASN A 43 -2.70 12.73 8.11
CA ASN A 43 -3.25 13.28 9.33
C ASN A 43 -2.16 13.42 10.40
#